data_9c6e8dbe70cd43268e65e629ff4bcecf
#
_entry.id   9c6e8dbe70cd43268e65e629ff4bcecf
#
_cell.length_a   1.000
_cell.length_b   1.000
_cell.length_c   1.000
_cell.angle_alpha   90.00
_cell.angle_beta   90.00
_cell.angle_gamma   90.00
#
_symmetry.space_group_name_H-M   'P 1'
#
loop_
_entity.id
_entity.type
_entity.pdbx_description
1 polymer ?
#
loop_
_entity_poly.entity_id
_entity_poly.type
_entity_poly.pdbx_seq_one_letter_code
_entity_poly.pdbx_strand_id
1 'polypeptide(L)'
;MIISEESKEKGRRVREVLSDSASPRSASNSAGFDLVPELENYALGINFGEIWSRGQLDIKTRCAVTIGMLTALGVEPQIKSYVGYSLNAGWSAEEVAEMFVQSISYLGLPRALNGLRCASEVFAERRLADKKG
;
A
#
# COMPACT_ATOMS: atom_id res chain seq x y z
N MET A 1 6.54 -9.62 -22.25
CA MET A 1 5.67 -8.45 -21.99
C MET A 1 6.49 -7.18 -22.16
N ILE A 2 6.09 -6.33 -23.08
CA ILE A 2 6.80 -5.07 -23.33
C ILE A 2 5.99 -3.93 -22.71
N ILE A 3 6.62 -3.25 -21.77
CA ILE A 3 6.01 -2.11 -21.06
C ILE A 3 6.86 -0.87 -21.36
N SER A 4 6.21 0.21 -21.79
CA SER A 4 6.91 1.41 -22.23
C SER A 4 7.67 2.09 -21.09
N GLU A 5 8.77 2.79 -21.43
CA GLU A 5 9.50 3.60 -20.46
C GLU A 5 8.63 4.75 -19.92
N GLU A 6 7.73 5.30 -20.75
CA GLU A 6 6.78 6.32 -20.30
C GLU A 6 5.89 5.81 -19.17
N SER A 7 5.32 4.60 -19.32
CA SER A 7 4.50 3.97 -18.27
C SER A 7 5.30 3.72 -17.00
N LYS A 8 6.53 3.23 -17.13
CA LYS A 8 7.42 3.00 -15.99
C LYS A 8 7.76 4.31 -15.26
N GLU A 9 7.97 5.40 -16.01
CA GLU A 9 8.25 6.70 -15.40
C GLU A 9 7.06 7.23 -14.60
N LYS A 10 5.85 7.10 -15.13
CA LYS A 10 4.63 7.41 -14.38
C LYS A 10 4.55 6.60 -13.09
N GLY A 11 4.89 5.31 -13.17
CA GLY A 11 4.90 4.42 -12.00
C GLY A 11 5.93 4.82 -10.96
N ARG A 12 7.12 5.24 -11.38
CA ARG A 12 8.15 5.74 -10.46
C ARG A 12 7.66 6.96 -9.68
N ARG A 13 6.97 7.88 -10.35
CA ARG A 13 6.40 9.07 -9.69
C ARG A 13 5.35 8.70 -8.65
N VAL A 14 4.48 7.74 -8.94
CA VAL A 14 3.52 7.23 -7.96
C VAL A 14 4.24 6.61 -6.77
N ARG A 15 5.25 5.77 -7.02
CA ARG A 15 6.04 5.16 -5.95
C ARG A 15 6.76 6.18 -5.08
N GLU A 16 7.22 7.28 -5.63
CA GLU A 16 7.84 8.36 -4.85
C GLU A 16 6.89 8.93 -3.80
N VAL A 17 5.60 9.01 -4.11
CA VAL A 17 4.58 9.46 -3.16
C VAL A 17 4.31 8.38 -2.10
N LEU A 18 4.23 7.11 -2.50
CA LEU A 18 3.82 6.00 -1.63
C LEU A 18 4.95 5.48 -0.75
N SER A 19 6.16 5.41 -1.26
CA SER A 19 7.29 4.75 -0.59
C SER A 19 8.29 5.77 -0.07
N ASP A 20 8.78 5.52 1.14
CA ASP A 20 9.91 6.22 1.72
C ASP A 20 10.80 5.21 2.45
N SER A 21 11.83 5.68 3.15
CA SER A 21 12.74 4.82 3.91
C SER A 21 12.03 4.10 5.08
N ALA A 22 10.91 4.64 5.56
CA ALA A 22 10.13 4.04 6.63
C ALA A 22 9.12 3.00 6.13
N SER A 23 8.92 2.91 4.82
CA SER A 23 8.00 1.96 4.19
C SER A 23 8.69 1.21 3.06
N PRO A 24 9.73 0.43 3.37
CA PRO A 24 10.41 -0.34 2.34
C PRO A 24 9.45 -1.37 1.74
N ARG A 25 9.72 -1.73 0.49
CA ARG A 25 8.94 -2.79 -0.17
C ARG A 25 9.00 -4.07 0.69
N SER A 26 7.84 -4.68 0.87
CA SER A 26 7.73 -5.92 1.66
C SER A 26 8.68 -6.99 1.14
N ALA A 27 9.47 -7.59 2.03
CA ALA A 27 10.37 -8.70 1.71
C ALA A 27 9.63 -9.89 1.09
N SER A 28 8.38 -10.11 1.50
CA SER A 28 7.56 -11.19 0.95
C SER A 28 7.22 -10.98 -0.54
N ASN A 29 7.12 -9.73 -0.98
CA ASN A 29 6.90 -9.42 -2.40
C ASN A 29 8.20 -9.52 -3.20
N SER A 30 9.34 -9.17 -2.58
CA SER A 30 10.64 -9.20 -3.25
C SER A 30 10.98 -10.58 -3.78
N ALA A 31 10.73 -11.64 -3.00
CA ALA A 31 11.03 -13.02 -3.40
C ALA A 31 10.32 -13.42 -4.72
N GLY A 32 9.07 -13.01 -4.90
CA GLY A 32 8.31 -13.27 -6.13
C GLY A 32 8.91 -12.55 -7.33
N PHE A 33 9.32 -11.32 -7.16
CA PHE A 33 9.95 -10.53 -8.23
C PHE A 33 11.35 -11.06 -8.57
N ASP A 34 12.07 -11.63 -7.61
CA ASP A 34 13.36 -12.26 -7.88
C ASP A 34 13.20 -13.52 -8.74
N LEU A 35 12.11 -14.27 -8.52
CA LEU A 35 11.81 -15.46 -9.33
C LEU A 35 11.36 -15.11 -10.75
N VAL A 36 10.58 -14.05 -10.91
CA VAL A 36 10.03 -13.62 -12.19
C VAL A 36 10.20 -12.10 -12.32
N PRO A 37 11.41 -11.65 -12.73
CA PRO A 37 11.72 -10.21 -12.76
C PRO A 37 10.78 -9.36 -13.60
N GLU A 38 10.17 -9.93 -14.65
CA GLU A 38 9.23 -9.21 -15.51
C GLU A 38 8.00 -8.69 -14.74
N LEU A 39 7.64 -9.33 -13.62
CA LEU A 39 6.52 -8.90 -12.79
C LEU A 39 6.79 -7.57 -12.11
N GLU A 40 8.05 -7.25 -11.84
CA GLU A 40 8.40 -5.92 -11.32
C GLU A 40 8.12 -4.83 -12.35
N ASN A 41 8.43 -5.09 -13.62
CA ASN A 41 8.11 -4.17 -14.71
C ASN A 41 6.60 -4.02 -14.87
N TYR A 42 5.84 -5.11 -14.71
CA TYR A 42 4.37 -5.05 -14.71
C TYR A 42 3.85 -4.17 -13.58
N ALA A 43 4.33 -4.41 -12.35
CA ALA A 43 3.91 -3.63 -11.19
C ALA A 43 4.23 -2.14 -11.38
N LEU A 44 5.43 -1.82 -11.85
CA LEU A 44 5.85 -0.45 -12.05
C LEU A 44 5.11 0.22 -13.23
N GLY A 45 5.05 -0.45 -14.37
CA GLY A 45 4.53 0.14 -15.61
C GLY A 45 3.01 0.08 -15.73
N ILE A 46 2.39 -1.04 -15.38
CA ILE A 46 0.95 -1.21 -15.52
C ILE A 46 0.21 -0.79 -14.25
N ASN A 47 0.53 -1.43 -13.12
CA ASN A 47 -0.20 -1.14 -11.89
C ASN A 47 -0.02 0.32 -11.45
N PHE A 48 1.21 0.74 -11.20
CA PHE A 48 1.46 2.12 -10.75
C PHE A 48 1.49 3.11 -11.91
N GLY A 49 2.01 2.70 -13.08
CA GLY A 49 2.17 3.59 -14.23
C GLY A 49 0.88 3.89 -14.97
N GLU A 50 0.05 2.89 -15.26
CA GLU A 50 -1.16 3.08 -16.06
C GLU A 50 -2.44 3.12 -15.21
N ILE A 51 -2.48 2.47 -14.05
CA ILE A 51 -3.68 2.47 -13.21
C ILE A 51 -3.61 3.54 -12.13
N TRP A 52 -2.61 3.50 -11.28
CA TRP A 52 -2.52 4.44 -10.16
C TRP A 52 -2.27 5.89 -10.57
N SER A 53 -1.70 6.13 -11.75
CA SER A 53 -1.46 7.47 -12.27
C SER A 53 -2.69 8.12 -12.92
N ARG A 54 -3.81 7.38 -13.08
CA ARG A 54 -5.03 7.93 -13.66
C ARG A 54 -5.58 9.06 -12.78
N GLY A 55 -6.00 10.15 -13.42
CA GLY A 55 -6.46 11.36 -12.71
C GLY A 55 -7.87 11.29 -12.11
N GLN A 56 -8.65 10.22 -12.37
CA GLN A 56 -10.01 10.10 -11.91
C GLN A 56 -10.15 9.93 -10.39
N LEU A 57 -9.13 9.36 -9.74
CA LEU A 57 -8.99 9.30 -8.29
C LEU A 57 -7.56 9.69 -7.94
N ASP A 58 -7.40 10.48 -6.89
CA ASP A 58 -6.06 10.80 -6.41
C ASP A 58 -5.40 9.60 -5.70
N ILE A 59 -4.11 9.70 -5.48
CA ILE A 59 -3.32 8.63 -4.85
C ILE A 59 -3.82 8.33 -3.44
N LYS A 60 -4.15 9.37 -2.69
CA LYS A 60 -4.65 9.23 -1.30
C LYS A 60 -5.93 8.39 -1.26
N THR A 61 -6.89 8.69 -2.13
CA THR A 61 -8.15 7.95 -2.24
C THR A 61 -7.90 6.50 -2.69
N ARG A 62 -6.98 6.30 -3.63
CA ARG A 62 -6.63 4.95 -4.10
C ARG A 62 -6.08 4.08 -2.97
N CYS A 63 -5.32 4.65 -2.05
CA CYS A 63 -4.85 3.94 -0.86
C CYS A 63 -6.02 3.40 -0.03
N ALA A 64 -7.02 4.22 0.23
CA ALA A 64 -8.20 3.83 1.02
C ALA A 64 -8.98 2.70 0.35
N VAL A 65 -9.21 2.81 -0.96
CA VAL A 65 -9.89 1.76 -1.73
C VAL A 65 -9.09 0.46 -1.68
N THR A 66 -7.78 0.54 -1.86
CA THR A 66 -6.89 -0.62 -1.86
C THR A 66 -6.86 -1.30 -0.49
N ILE A 67 -6.80 -0.55 0.59
CA ILE A 67 -6.87 -1.10 1.96
C ILE A 67 -8.14 -1.93 2.14
N GLY A 68 -9.28 -1.44 1.69
CA GLY A 68 -10.54 -2.19 1.77
C GLY A 68 -10.46 -3.53 1.03
N MET A 69 -9.91 -3.53 -0.17
CA MET A 69 -9.73 -4.75 -0.98
C MET A 69 -8.78 -5.73 -0.32
N LEU A 70 -7.64 -5.27 0.17
CA LEU A 70 -6.63 -6.12 0.82
C LEU A 70 -7.15 -6.69 2.14
N THR A 71 -7.93 -5.92 2.88
CA THR A 71 -8.57 -6.37 4.12
C THR A 71 -9.54 -7.51 3.84
N ALA A 72 -10.33 -7.40 2.76
CA ALA A 72 -11.24 -8.46 2.32
C ALA A 72 -10.48 -9.74 1.96
N LEU A 73 -9.33 -9.62 1.32
CA LEU A 73 -8.47 -10.76 0.96
C LEU A 73 -7.73 -11.34 2.17
N GLY A 74 -7.52 -10.56 3.22
CA GLY A 74 -6.77 -10.98 4.41
C GLY A 74 -5.27 -11.13 4.19
N VAL A 75 -4.69 -10.41 3.23
CA VAL A 75 -3.27 -10.50 2.87
C VAL A 75 -2.44 -9.54 3.73
N GLU A 76 -1.99 -10.02 4.87
CA GLU A 76 -1.36 -9.21 5.91
C GLU A 76 -0.12 -8.41 5.47
N PRO A 77 0.86 -9.00 4.75
CA PRO A 77 2.03 -8.22 4.34
C PRO A 77 1.67 -7.02 3.46
N GLN A 78 0.72 -7.19 2.57
CA GLN A 78 0.25 -6.12 1.69
C GLN A 78 -0.57 -5.08 2.46
N ILE A 79 -1.39 -5.51 3.43
CA ILE A 79 -2.11 -4.58 4.30
C ILE A 79 -1.12 -3.65 5.00
N LYS A 80 -0.06 -4.20 5.59
CA LYS A 80 0.98 -3.41 6.27
C LYS A 80 1.64 -2.42 5.32
N SER A 81 2.02 -2.85 4.11
CA SER A 81 2.63 -1.99 3.10
C SER A 81 1.71 -0.82 2.77
N TYR A 82 0.44 -1.08 2.53
CA TYR A 82 -0.51 -0.04 2.14
C TYR A 82 -0.96 0.85 3.29
N VAL A 83 -0.90 0.39 4.53
CA VAL A 83 -1.03 1.27 5.70
C VAL A 83 0.10 2.30 5.67
N GLY A 84 1.35 1.87 5.48
CA GLY A 84 2.49 2.77 5.36
C GLY A 84 2.33 3.75 4.20
N TYR A 85 1.94 3.28 3.04
CA TYR A 85 1.69 4.11 1.86
C TYR A 85 0.58 5.13 2.11
N SER A 86 -0.47 4.75 2.83
CA SER A 86 -1.57 5.65 3.17
C SER A 86 -1.11 6.81 4.06
N LEU A 87 -0.27 6.52 5.04
CA LEU A 87 0.33 7.55 5.88
C LEU A 87 1.20 8.50 5.03
N ASN A 88 1.99 7.95 4.12
CA ASN A 88 2.84 8.74 3.21
C ASN A 88 2.00 9.61 2.26
N ALA A 89 0.83 9.13 1.85
CA ALA A 89 -0.08 9.86 0.97
C ALA A 89 -0.87 10.95 1.70
N GLY A 90 -0.79 11.02 3.03
CA GLY A 90 -1.39 12.10 3.80
C GLY A 90 -2.55 11.71 4.71
N TRP A 91 -2.89 10.42 4.81
CA TRP A 91 -3.87 9.97 5.79
C TRP A 91 -3.27 9.98 7.20
N SER A 92 -4.04 10.37 8.21
CA SER A 92 -3.62 10.22 9.60
C SER A 92 -3.78 8.77 10.07
N ALA A 93 -3.10 8.40 11.15
CA ALA A 93 -3.27 7.09 11.76
C ALA A 93 -4.72 6.82 12.17
N GLU A 94 -5.40 7.84 12.72
CA GLU A 94 -6.81 7.73 13.10
C GLU A 94 -7.70 7.48 11.88
N GLU A 95 -7.46 8.18 10.78
CA GLU A 95 -8.21 8.00 9.54
C GLU A 95 -7.98 6.62 8.93
N VAL A 96 -6.74 6.12 8.96
CA VAL A 96 -6.42 4.76 8.48
C VAL A 96 -7.15 3.71 9.34
N ALA A 97 -7.15 3.87 10.66
CA ALA A 97 -7.88 2.98 11.55
C ALA A 97 -9.38 2.97 11.21
N GLU A 98 -9.95 4.12 10.90
CA GLU A 98 -11.36 4.26 10.53
C GLU A 98 -11.71 3.52 9.23
N MET A 99 -10.76 3.35 8.31
CA MET A 99 -10.97 2.54 7.09
C MET A 99 -11.30 1.09 7.46
N PHE A 100 -10.63 0.55 8.48
CA PHE A 100 -10.90 -0.81 8.96
C PHE A 100 -12.23 -0.88 9.74
N VAL A 101 -12.56 0.15 10.50
CA VAL A 101 -13.86 0.26 11.17
C VAL A 101 -14.99 0.21 10.13
N GLN A 102 -14.85 0.93 9.02
CA GLN A 102 -15.81 0.91 7.91
C GLN A 102 -16.01 -0.51 7.36
N SER A 103 -14.96 -1.32 7.35
CA SER A 103 -15.02 -2.68 6.79
C SER A 103 -15.85 -3.66 7.63
N ILE A 104 -16.10 -3.37 8.91
CA ILE A 104 -16.81 -4.28 9.83
C ILE A 104 -18.18 -4.67 9.28
N SER A 105 -18.94 -3.72 8.78
CA SER A 105 -20.30 -3.94 8.27
C SER A 105 -20.35 -4.83 7.03
N TYR A 106 -19.27 -4.89 6.26
CA TYR A 106 -19.22 -5.59 4.98
C TYR A 106 -18.39 -6.87 5.01
N LEU A 107 -17.35 -6.92 5.85
CA LEU A 107 -16.42 -8.05 5.91
C LEU A 107 -16.49 -8.83 7.22
N GLY A 108 -17.12 -8.26 8.24
CA GLY A 108 -17.18 -8.86 9.56
C GLY A 108 -16.02 -8.44 10.47
N LEU A 109 -16.23 -8.58 11.76
CA LEU A 109 -15.27 -8.15 12.78
C LEU A 109 -13.90 -8.85 12.69
N PRO A 110 -13.83 -10.18 12.45
CA PRO A 110 -12.51 -10.84 12.38
C PRO A 110 -11.58 -10.28 11.32
N ARG A 111 -12.09 -9.98 10.12
CA ARG A 111 -11.29 -9.38 9.04
C ARG A 111 -10.85 -7.97 9.39
N ALA A 112 -11.75 -7.17 9.95
CA ALA A 112 -11.43 -5.81 10.36
C ALA A 112 -10.39 -5.79 11.48
N LEU A 113 -10.50 -6.67 12.48
CA LEU A 113 -9.51 -6.78 13.56
C LEU A 113 -8.15 -7.21 13.04
N ASN A 114 -8.10 -8.11 12.08
CA ASN A 114 -6.85 -8.51 11.43
C ASN A 114 -6.16 -7.29 10.79
N GLY A 115 -6.93 -6.47 10.07
CA GLY A 115 -6.42 -5.23 9.47
C GLY A 115 -5.95 -4.22 10.52
N LEU A 116 -6.73 -4.03 11.57
CA LEU A 116 -6.36 -3.12 12.66
C LEU A 116 -5.09 -3.57 13.38
N ARG A 117 -4.90 -4.87 13.55
CA ARG A 117 -3.66 -5.41 14.10
C ARG A 117 -2.47 -5.07 13.22
N CYS A 118 -2.60 -5.28 11.91
CA CYS A 118 -1.56 -4.91 10.94
C CYS A 118 -1.24 -3.41 11.03
N ALA A 119 -2.28 -2.56 11.09
CA ALA A 119 -2.11 -1.12 11.22
C ALA A 119 -1.38 -0.74 12.51
N SER A 120 -1.75 -1.37 13.63
CA SER A 120 -1.12 -1.09 14.93
C SER A 120 0.38 -1.38 14.92
N GLU A 121 0.79 -2.44 14.23
CA GLU A 121 2.21 -2.80 14.08
C GLU A 121 2.96 -1.74 13.26
N VAL A 122 2.38 -1.28 12.17
CA VAL A 122 2.98 -0.21 11.33
C VAL A 122 3.09 1.10 12.12
N PHE A 123 2.05 1.47 12.85
CA PHE A 123 2.07 2.68 13.67
C PHE A 123 3.15 2.62 14.76
N ALA A 124 3.32 1.46 15.41
CA ALA A 124 4.35 1.26 16.41
C ALA A 124 5.76 1.38 15.80
N GLU A 125 6.00 0.79 14.64
CA GLU A 125 7.27 0.88 13.92
C GLU A 125 7.60 2.35 13.58
N ARG A 126 6.62 3.11 13.12
CA ARG A 126 6.81 4.52 12.77
C ARG A 126 7.10 5.39 14.00
N ARG A 127 6.43 5.15 15.12
CA ARG A 127 6.73 5.86 16.38
C ARG A 127 8.16 5.61 16.84
N LEU A 128 8.65 4.37 16.70
CA LEU A 128 10.03 4.03 17.03
C LEU A 128 11.02 4.71 16.09
N ALA A 129 10.71 4.79 14.80
CA ALA A 129 11.55 5.50 13.83
C ALA A 129 11.61 7.01 14.15
N ASP A 130 10.48 7.64 14.48
CA ASP A 130 10.40 9.06 14.85
C ASP A 130 11.23 9.36 16.09
N LYS A 131 11.21 8.49 17.09
CA LYS A 131 11.99 8.66 18.33
C LYS A 131 13.51 8.54 18.11
N LYS A 132 13.95 7.84 17.07
CA LYS A 132 15.37 7.67 16.71
C LYS A 132 15.88 8.78 15.79
N GLY A 133 14.97 9.45 15.14
CA GLY A 133 15.26 10.57 14.26
C GLY A 133 15.23 11.88 15.03
#